data_aef8dc171727f648783ec9b9fd2c2f11
#
_entry.id   aef8dc171727f648783ec9b9fd2c2f11
#
_cell.length_a   1.000
_cell.length_b   1.000
_cell.length_c   1.000
_cell.angle_alpha   90.00
_cell.angle_beta   90.00
_cell.angle_gamma   90.00
#
_symmetry.space_group_name_H-M   'P 1'
#
loop_
_entity.id
_entity.type
_entity.pdbx_description
1 polymer ?
#
loop_
_entity_poly.entity_id
_entity_poly.type
_entity_poly.pdbx_seq_one_letter_code
_entity_poly.pdbx_strand_id
1 'polypeptide(L)'
;MHYRPLGRTGLPVSEIGYGAWGIGGSMWIGAREDESIRALHRAIELGVNFIDTARGYGDSERIVGQVVRGHRGDPLYVATKVPPKNRIWPAPDGVDPAETFPGDHIRASLETSLRASGLEAFDVLQFHVWSDEWMGRGDWLETIEDLKREGKIRFFGVSVNDYQPDNALELVRSGHVDTVQVIYNAFHQAPEERLLPACAQHGVGVIVRVALDEGGLAGRITPDTRFPDGDFRIRYFGGDRKVQVKQHVDALTADLGIEPDQLAEVALRYVLSQDAVSTVIAGMRTVRNVERNAAVGDGRGLSAERQAIVAKHRWERNFYQS
;
A
#
# COMPACT_ATOMS: atom_id res chain seq x y z
N MET A 1 0.34 -19.00 6.35
CA MET A 1 -0.09 -17.81 5.55
C MET A 1 -1.35 -18.17 4.79
N HIS A 2 -2.38 -17.35 4.89
CA HIS A 2 -3.60 -17.46 4.10
C HIS A 2 -3.48 -16.62 2.83
N TYR A 3 -4.07 -17.09 1.72
CA TYR A 3 -4.02 -16.44 0.42
C TYR A 3 -5.41 -16.05 -0.06
N ARG A 4 -5.51 -14.89 -0.69
CA ARG A 4 -6.74 -14.36 -1.28
C ARG A 4 -6.54 -14.05 -2.76
N PRO A 5 -7.56 -14.15 -3.62
CA PRO A 5 -7.43 -13.71 -4.99
C PRO A 5 -7.20 -12.19 -5.05
N LEU A 6 -6.28 -11.74 -5.88
CA LEU A 6 -6.11 -10.32 -6.18
C LEU A 6 -7.16 -9.90 -7.21
N GLY A 7 -8.41 -9.79 -6.76
CA GLY A 7 -9.54 -9.53 -7.64
C GLY A 7 -9.59 -10.49 -8.83
N ARG A 8 -9.99 -9.97 -9.99
CA ARG A 8 -10.10 -10.73 -11.25
C ARG A 8 -8.77 -11.12 -11.88
N THR A 9 -7.63 -10.68 -11.34
CA THR A 9 -6.31 -11.09 -11.85
C THR A 9 -6.06 -12.59 -11.70
N GLY A 10 -6.77 -13.23 -10.78
CA GLY A 10 -6.59 -14.64 -10.44
C GLY A 10 -5.29 -14.96 -9.69
N LEU A 11 -4.46 -13.96 -9.36
CA LEU A 11 -3.24 -14.16 -8.57
C LEU A 11 -3.59 -14.49 -7.12
N PRO A 12 -3.18 -15.65 -6.58
CA PRO A 12 -3.32 -15.96 -5.16
C PRO A 12 -2.25 -15.22 -4.36
N VAL A 13 -2.61 -14.06 -3.80
CA VAL A 13 -1.69 -13.24 -3.01
C VAL A 13 -1.84 -13.52 -1.51
N SER A 14 -0.74 -13.47 -0.77
CA SER A 14 -0.78 -13.53 0.69
C SER A 14 -1.56 -12.35 1.25
N GLU A 15 -2.45 -12.57 2.20
CA GLU A 15 -3.26 -11.50 2.79
C GLU A 15 -2.43 -10.46 3.56
N ILE A 16 -1.20 -10.82 3.97
CA ILE A 16 -0.15 -9.88 4.35
C ILE A 16 0.90 -9.84 3.24
N GLY A 17 0.96 -8.70 2.54
CA GLY A 17 1.98 -8.38 1.55
C GLY A 17 3.14 -7.59 2.15
N TYR A 18 4.25 -7.50 1.45
CA TYR A 18 5.45 -6.77 1.87
C TYR A 18 5.46 -5.36 1.29
N GLY A 19 5.27 -4.33 2.14
CA GLY A 19 5.45 -2.92 1.77
C GLY A 19 6.91 -2.52 1.81
N ALA A 20 7.53 -2.33 0.65
CA ALA A 20 8.96 -2.11 0.51
C ALA A 20 9.38 -0.62 0.55
N TRP A 21 8.48 0.31 0.90
CA TRP A 21 8.84 1.72 1.00
C TRP A 21 9.94 1.97 2.03
N GLY A 22 9.82 1.37 3.20
CA GLY A 22 10.76 1.57 4.32
C GLY A 22 12.16 1.01 4.12
N ILE A 23 12.41 0.20 3.07
CA ILE A 23 13.74 -0.39 2.80
C ILE A 23 14.59 0.39 1.79
N GLY A 24 13.97 1.33 1.06
CA GLY A 24 14.66 2.07 -0.01
C GLY A 24 15.53 3.23 0.46
N GLY A 25 15.47 3.62 1.74
CA GLY A 25 16.35 4.62 2.33
C GLY A 25 16.08 6.08 1.97
N SER A 26 15.03 6.38 1.18
CA SER A 26 14.79 7.75 0.69
C SER A 26 13.98 8.63 1.63
N MET A 27 12.88 8.12 2.18
CA MET A 27 11.92 8.89 2.99
C MET A 27 11.72 8.30 4.39
N TRP A 28 12.00 7.00 4.55
CA TRP A 28 12.08 6.32 5.83
C TRP A 28 13.54 6.14 6.20
N ILE A 29 14.03 6.97 7.11
CA ILE A 29 15.45 7.02 7.45
C ILE A 29 15.84 5.90 8.41
N GLY A 30 17.10 5.43 8.31
CA GLY A 30 17.67 4.40 9.19
C GLY A 30 17.43 2.97 8.74
N ALA A 31 17.02 2.73 7.49
CA ALA A 31 17.05 1.39 6.91
C ALA A 31 18.51 0.94 6.71
N ARG A 32 18.78 -0.32 7.04
CA ARG A 32 20.05 -0.99 6.75
C ARG A 32 19.79 -2.05 5.69
N GLU A 33 20.53 -2.00 4.61
CA GLU A 33 20.30 -2.89 3.46
C GLU A 33 20.40 -4.36 3.83
N ASP A 34 21.40 -4.74 4.61
CA ASP A 34 21.60 -6.10 5.06
C ASP A 34 20.43 -6.65 5.89
N GLU A 35 19.86 -5.82 6.75
CA GLU A 35 18.67 -6.17 7.54
C GLU A 35 17.41 -6.21 6.67
N SER A 36 17.28 -5.28 5.73
CA SER A 36 16.15 -5.23 4.80
C SER A 36 16.10 -6.48 3.90
N ILE A 37 17.26 -6.93 3.41
CA ILE A 37 17.36 -8.16 2.62
C ILE A 37 16.99 -9.38 3.48
N ARG A 38 17.51 -9.48 4.71
CA ARG A 38 17.13 -10.58 5.63
C ARG A 38 15.64 -10.56 5.96
N ALA A 39 15.06 -9.36 6.17
CA ALA A 39 13.65 -9.21 6.43
C ALA A 39 12.79 -9.66 5.24
N LEU A 40 13.19 -9.32 4.01
CA LEU A 40 12.46 -9.73 2.81
C LEU A 40 12.55 -11.24 2.58
N HIS A 41 13.73 -11.87 2.76
CA HIS A 41 13.86 -13.34 2.74
C HIS A 41 12.98 -13.99 3.80
N ARG A 42 12.99 -13.44 5.03
CA ARG A 42 12.16 -13.98 6.12
C ARG A 42 10.67 -13.87 5.82
N ALA A 43 10.22 -12.79 5.18
CA ALA A 43 8.85 -12.64 4.75
C ALA A 43 8.45 -13.75 3.76
N ILE A 44 9.29 -14.00 2.76
CA ILE A 44 9.07 -15.07 1.77
C ILE A 44 9.03 -16.45 2.44
N GLU A 45 9.96 -16.75 3.36
CA GLU A 45 9.96 -18.01 4.14
C GLU A 45 8.66 -18.22 4.94
N LEU A 46 8.03 -17.14 5.39
CA LEU A 46 6.75 -17.18 6.10
C LEU A 46 5.53 -17.20 5.17
N GLY A 47 5.76 -17.29 3.85
CA GLY A 47 4.71 -17.40 2.84
C GLY A 47 4.19 -16.07 2.30
N VAL A 48 4.83 -14.94 2.59
CA VAL A 48 4.52 -13.67 1.91
C VAL A 48 4.97 -13.78 0.46
N ASN A 49 4.04 -13.61 -0.48
CA ASN A 49 4.30 -13.75 -1.91
C ASN A 49 3.95 -12.51 -2.73
N PHE A 50 3.40 -11.45 -2.11
CA PHE A 50 3.12 -10.18 -2.76
C PHE A 50 4.04 -9.09 -2.20
N ILE A 51 4.79 -8.42 -3.08
CA ILE A 51 5.79 -7.40 -2.73
C ILE A 51 5.46 -6.12 -3.48
N ASP A 52 5.19 -5.05 -2.75
CA ASP A 52 4.89 -3.73 -3.30
C ASP A 52 6.09 -2.80 -3.16
N THR A 53 6.57 -2.29 -4.28
CA THR A 53 7.62 -1.28 -4.37
C THR A 53 7.19 -0.09 -5.22
N ALA A 54 8.06 0.85 -5.50
CA ALA A 54 7.83 1.96 -6.42
C ALA A 54 9.14 2.60 -6.90
N ARG A 55 9.09 3.17 -8.10
CA ARG A 55 10.18 3.95 -8.71
C ARG A 55 10.68 5.07 -7.79
N GLY A 56 9.80 5.66 -6.96
CA GLY A 56 10.11 6.75 -6.03
C GLY A 56 10.70 6.31 -4.68
N TYR A 57 10.89 5.01 -4.43
CA TYR A 57 11.29 4.49 -3.11
C TYR A 57 12.80 4.28 -2.97
N GLY A 58 13.64 5.14 -3.57
CA GLY A 58 15.10 5.01 -3.50
C GLY A 58 15.58 3.66 -4.06
N ASP A 59 16.36 2.90 -3.29
CA ASP A 59 16.93 1.61 -3.70
C ASP A 59 15.96 0.42 -3.61
N SER A 60 14.69 0.65 -3.27
CA SER A 60 13.74 -0.44 -3.00
C SER A 60 13.57 -1.40 -4.17
N GLU A 61 13.43 -0.91 -5.42
CA GLU A 61 13.29 -1.76 -6.62
C GLU A 61 14.52 -2.65 -6.83
N ARG A 62 15.73 -2.13 -6.61
CA ARG A 62 16.98 -2.88 -6.72
C ARG A 62 17.06 -4.01 -5.68
N ILE A 63 16.73 -3.69 -4.42
CA ILE A 63 16.74 -4.65 -3.31
C ILE A 63 15.71 -5.76 -3.54
N VAL A 64 14.47 -5.39 -3.90
CA VAL A 64 13.40 -6.34 -4.22
C VAL A 64 13.81 -7.22 -5.40
N GLY A 65 14.28 -6.63 -6.48
CA GLY A 65 14.72 -7.37 -7.67
C GLY A 65 15.87 -8.35 -7.39
N GLN A 66 16.83 -7.98 -6.54
CA GLN A 66 17.91 -8.86 -6.11
C GLN A 66 17.36 -10.12 -5.43
N VAL A 67 16.44 -9.96 -4.48
CA VAL A 67 15.86 -11.08 -3.71
C VAL A 67 14.97 -11.95 -4.61
N VAL A 68 14.08 -11.32 -5.41
CA VAL A 68 13.14 -12.04 -6.28
C VAL A 68 13.88 -12.87 -7.33
N ARG A 69 14.90 -12.32 -8.00
CA ARG A 69 15.71 -13.06 -9.00
C ARG A 69 16.50 -14.22 -8.39
N GLY A 70 16.86 -14.13 -7.11
CA GLY A 70 17.53 -15.19 -6.36
C GLY A 70 16.59 -16.29 -5.87
N HIS A 71 15.27 -16.02 -5.83
CA HIS A 71 14.28 -16.98 -5.32
C HIS A 71 14.09 -18.16 -6.28
N ARG A 72 13.87 -19.37 -5.74
CA ARG A 72 13.66 -20.61 -6.50
C ARG A 72 12.47 -21.43 -5.96
N GLY A 73 11.61 -20.81 -5.18
CA GLY A 73 10.42 -21.42 -4.61
C GLY A 73 9.13 -21.08 -5.37
N ASP A 74 8.05 -21.02 -4.62
CA ASP A 74 6.73 -20.67 -5.13
C ASP A 74 6.70 -19.27 -5.78
N PRO A 75 5.74 -18.98 -6.67
CA PRO A 75 5.68 -17.70 -7.37
C PRO A 75 5.62 -16.50 -6.42
N LEU A 76 6.44 -15.49 -6.70
CA LEU A 76 6.39 -14.19 -6.07
C LEU A 76 5.77 -13.18 -7.05
N TYR A 77 4.90 -12.32 -6.56
CA TYR A 77 4.24 -11.28 -7.34
C TYR A 77 4.77 -9.91 -6.92
N VAL A 78 5.23 -9.12 -7.89
CA VAL A 78 5.85 -7.82 -7.63
C VAL A 78 5.02 -6.71 -8.28
N ALA A 79 4.63 -5.73 -7.45
CA ALA A 79 4.00 -4.51 -7.90
C ALA A 79 4.98 -3.34 -7.82
N THR A 80 4.98 -2.48 -8.86
CA THR A 80 5.69 -1.20 -8.82
C THR A 80 4.80 -0.04 -9.26
N LYS A 81 5.31 1.20 -9.21
CA LYS A 81 4.51 2.40 -9.48
C LYS A 81 5.25 3.40 -10.34
N VAL A 82 4.52 3.96 -11.32
CA VAL A 82 4.94 5.14 -12.09
C VAL A 82 4.61 6.38 -11.25
N PRO A 83 5.60 7.22 -10.91
CA PRO A 83 5.33 8.50 -10.25
C PRO A 83 4.70 9.49 -11.24
N PRO A 84 3.88 10.46 -10.79
CA PRO A 84 3.39 11.52 -11.66
C PRO A 84 4.56 12.35 -12.21
N LYS A 85 4.53 12.67 -13.51
CA LYS A 85 5.56 13.46 -14.21
C LYS A 85 5.72 14.85 -13.60
N ASN A 86 4.60 15.47 -13.23
CA ASN A 86 4.56 16.78 -12.59
C ASN A 86 5.00 16.78 -11.12
N ARG A 87 5.18 15.60 -10.49
CA ARG A 87 5.61 15.43 -9.10
C ARG A 87 4.65 16.04 -8.06
N ILE A 88 3.37 16.13 -8.35
CA ILE A 88 2.35 16.66 -7.43
C ILE A 88 1.61 15.51 -6.77
N TRP A 89 1.53 15.55 -5.45
CA TRP A 89 0.80 14.62 -4.58
C TRP A 89 -0.07 15.37 -3.56
N PRO A 90 -1.33 14.98 -3.38
CA PRO A 90 -2.16 14.14 -4.27
C PRO A 90 -2.37 14.80 -5.63
N ALA A 91 -2.91 14.09 -6.63
CA ALA A 91 -3.28 14.69 -7.90
C ALA A 91 -4.36 15.76 -7.67
N PRO A 92 -4.13 17.03 -8.02
CA PRO A 92 -5.12 18.07 -7.86
C PRO A 92 -6.21 17.96 -8.92
N ASP A 93 -7.40 18.52 -8.64
CA ASP A 93 -8.49 18.60 -9.59
C ASP A 93 -8.10 19.44 -10.82
N GLY A 94 -8.65 19.11 -11.99
CA GLY A 94 -8.45 19.87 -13.23
C GLY A 94 -7.11 19.67 -13.93
N VAL A 95 -6.18 18.86 -13.40
CA VAL A 95 -4.88 18.59 -14.02
C VAL A 95 -5.05 17.67 -15.22
N ASP A 96 -4.39 18.01 -16.35
CA ASP A 96 -4.43 17.19 -17.55
C ASP A 96 -3.63 15.87 -17.35
N PRO A 97 -4.17 14.70 -17.73
CA PRO A 97 -3.42 13.46 -17.71
C PRO A 97 -2.13 13.51 -18.52
N ALA A 98 -2.06 14.30 -19.59
CA ALA A 98 -0.84 14.51 -20.37
C ALA A 98 0.30 15.19 -19.59
N GLU A 99 -0.01 15.92 -18.52
CA GLU A 99 0.98 16.50 -17.61
C GLU A 99 1.43 15.52 -16.52
N THR A 100 0.60 14.48 -16.25
CA THR A 100 0.79 13.58 -15.12
C THR A 100 1.29 12.20 -15.57
N PHE A 101 0.60 11.57 -16.54
CA PHE A 101 0.92 10.24 -17.05
C PHE A 101 0.85 10.16 -18.58
N PRO A 102 1.64 10.98 -19.32
CA PRO A 102 1.75 10.77 -20.75
C PRO A 102 2.49 9.47 -21.08
N GLY A 103 2.18 8.84 -22.20
CA GLY A 103 2.66 7.51 -22.56
C GLY A 103 4.19 7.40 -22.61
N ASP A 104 4.88 8.42 -23.06
CA ASP A 104 6.35 8.46 -23.06
C ASP A 104 6.93 8.37 -21.64
N HIS A 105 6.32 9.08 -20.69
CA HIS A 105 6.73 9.05 -19.28
C HIS A 105 6.42 7.70 -18.61
N ILE A 106 5.27 7.10 -18.92
CA ILE A 106 4.89 5.77 -18.40
C ILE A 106 5.93 4.74 -18.86
N ARG A 107 6.23 4.70 -20.17
CA ARG A 107 7.24 3.77 -20.73
C ARG A 107 8.62 4.01 -20.13
N ALA A 108 9.10 5.23 -20.12
CA ALA A 108 10.44 5.57 -19.59
C ALA A 108 10.57 5.21 -18.10
N SER A 109 9.49 5.41 -17.30
CA SER A 109 9.47 5.04 -15.90
C SER A 109 9.54 3.53 -15.70
N LEU A 110 8.71 2.76 -16.43
CA LEU A 110 8.73 1.29 -16.37
C LEU A 110 10.07 0.72 -16.82
N GLU A 111 10.63 1.16 -17.93
CA GLU A 111 11.95 0.74 -18.42
C GLU A 111 13.06 0.98 -17.38
N THR A 112 12.96 2.10 -16.66
CA THR A 112 13.90 2.40 -15.58
C THR A 112 13.72 1.48 -14.38
N SER A 113 12.45 1.16 -14.03
CA SER A 113 12.13 0.19 -12.97
C SER A 113 12.59 -1.23 -13.30
N LEU A 114 12.40 -1.67 -14.55
CA LEU A 114 12.91 -2.96 -15.04
C LEU A 114 14.42 -3.04 -14.97
N ARG A 115 15.14 -1.98 -15.39
CA ARG A 115 16.60 -1.94 -15.25
C ARG A 115 17.06 -1.92 -13.81
N ALA A 116 16.41 -1.16 -12.94
CA ALA A 116 16.77 -1.06 -11.52
C ALA A 116 16.58 -2.40 -10.79
N SER A 117 15.47 -3.08 -11.03
CA SER A 117 15.16 -4.37 -10.41
C SER A 117 15.87 -5.55 -11.09
N GLY A 118 16.20 -5.42 -12.38
CA GLY A 118 16.68 -6.51 -13.23
C GLY A 118 15.61 -7.59 -13.49
N LEU A 119 14.33 -7.29 -13.27
CA LEU A 119 13.21 -8.14 -13.64
C LEU A 119 12.88 -7.97 -15.12
N GLU A 120 12.34 -9.01 -15.75
CA GLU A 120 11.88 -8.96 -17.14
C GLU A 120 10.49 -8.30 -17.25
N ALA A 121 9.65 -8.45 -16.20
CA ALA A 121 8.32 -7.88 -16.11
C ALA A 121 7.93 -7.64 -14.64
N PHE A 122 6.94 -6.76 -14.43
CA PHE A 122 6.22 -6.66 -13.16
C PHE A 122 4.83 -7.30 -13.28
N ASP A 123 4.35 -7.91 -12.19
CA ASP A 123 2.98 -8.43 -12.16
C ASP A 123 1.95 -7.31 -12.18
N VAL A 124 2.15 -6.26 -11.40
CA VAL A 124 1.25 -5.09 -11.37
C VAL A 124 2.04 -3.81 -11.57
N LEU A 125 1.68 -3.03 -12.59
CA LEU A 125 2.12 -1.64 -12.71
C LEU A 125 1.02 -0.72 -12.23
N GLN A 126 1.34 0.20 -11.32
CA GLN A 126 0.36 1.14 -10.77
C GLN A 126 0.71 2.58 -11.15
N PHE A 127 -0.29 3.43 -11.39
CA PHE A 127 -0.07 4.87 -11.28
C PHE A 127 -0.06 5.26 -9.80
N HIS A 128 0.89 6.11 -9.41
CA HIS A 128 1.11 6.43 -8.00
C HIS A 128 0.10 7.45 -7.43
N VAL A 129 -0.68 8.08 -8.28
CA VAL A 129 -1.87 8.91 -7.98
C VAL A 129 -2.91 8.69 -9.07
N TRP A 130 -4.17 9.05 -8.83
CA TRP A 130 -5.23 8.93 -9.81
C TRP A 130 -6.27 10.04 -9.65
N SER A 131 -6.92 10.41 -10.76
CA SER A 131 -8.14 11.20 -10.81
C SER A 131 -9.11 10.61 -11.85
N ASP A 132 -10.37 10.40 -11.48
CA ASP A 132 -11.41 9.95 -12.40
C ASP A 132 -11.68 10.93 -13.56
N GLU A 133 -11.27 12.21 -13.42
CA GLU A 133 -11.29 13.20 -14.49
C GLU A 133 -10.39 12.82 -15.70
N TRP A 134 -9.50 11.86 -15.53
CA TRP A 134 -8.61 11.37 -16.60
C TRP A 134 -9.24 10.29 -17.46
N MET A 135 -10.42 9.81 -17.10
CA MET A 135 -11.15 8.81 -17.88
C MET A 135 -11.45 9.34 -19.28
N GLY A 136 -11.08 8.56 -20.31
CA GLY A 136 -11.26 8.92 -21.73
C GLY A 136 -10.35 10.05 -22.24
N ARG A 137 -9.34 10.47 -21.46
CA ARG A 137 -8.40 11.55 -21.81
C ARG A 137 -6.97 11.04 -21.80
N GLY A 138 -6.11 11.64 -22.65
CA GLY A 138 -4.70 11.26 -22.77
C GLY A 138 -4.50 9.89 -23.46
N ASP A 139 -3.25 9.45 -23.50
CA ASP A 139 -2.80 8.22 -24.15
C ASP A 139 -2.39 7.10 -23.16
N TRP A 140 -2.66 7.33 -21.86
CA TRP A 140 -2.26 6.40 -20.81
C TRP A 140 -2.84 5.00 -20.98
N LEU A 141 -4.12 4.89 -21.38
CA LEU A 141 -4.79 3.60 -21.51
C LEU A 141 -4.20 2.77 -22.67
N GLU A 142 -4.00 3.40 -23.83
CA GLU A 142 -3.35 2.76 -24.98
C GLU A 142 -1.94 2.29 -24.61
N THR A 143 -1.19 3.13 -23.90
CA THR A 143 0.16 2.80 -23.43
C THR A 143 0.17 1.60 -22.48
N ILE A 144 -0.78 1.51 -21.55
CA ILE A 144 -0.89 0.38 -20.63
C ILE A 144 -1.21 -0.91 -21.39
N GLU A 145 -2.14 -0.87 -22.35
CA GLU A 145 -2.48 -2.04 -23.16
C GLU A 145 -1.29 -2.49 -24.05
N ASP A 146 -0.50 -1.56 -24.56
CA ASP A 146 0.75 -1.86 -25.26
C ASP A 146 1.75 -2.58 -24.36
N LEU A 147 1.96 -2.08 -23.14
CA LEU A 147 2.89 -2.67 -22.18
C LEU A 147 2.45 -4.08 -21.73
N LYS A 148 1.15 -4.34 -21.65
CA LYS A 148 0.60 -5.68 -21.43
C LYS A 148 0.89 -6.59 -22.62
N ARG A 149 0.67 -6.12 -23.86
CA ARG A 149 0.97 -6.90 -25.09
C ARG A 149 2.46 -7.17 -25.28
N GLU A 150 3.32 -6.27 -24.85
CA GLU A 150 4.79 -6.44 -24.83
C GLU A 150 5.26 -7.41 -23.74
N GLY A 151 4.37 -7.84 -22.84
CA GLY A 151 4.70 -8.72 -21.71
C GLY A 151 5.52 -8.06 -20.62
N LYS A 152 5.62 -6.73 -20.60
CA LYS A 152 6.39 -5.97 -19.57
C LYS A 152 5.62 -5.82 -18.27
N ILE A 153 4.30 -5.89 -18.33
CA ILE A 153 3.40 -5.93 -17.17
C ILE A 153 2.29 -6.96 -17.42
N ARG A 154 1.76 -7.53 -16.36
CA ARG A 154 0.61 -8.45 -16.46
C ARG A 154 -0.71 -7.73 -16.20
N PHE A 155 -0.75 -6.88 -15.19
CA PHE A 155 -1.95 -6.18 -14.72
C PHE A 155 -1.68 -4.70 -14.47
N PHE A 156 -2.74 -3.92 -14.57
CA PHE A 156 -2.71 -2.48 -14.32
C PHE A 156 -3.45 -2.14 -13.03
N GLY A 157 -2.91 -1.20 -12.27
CA GLY A 157 -3.51 -0.67 -11.05
C GLY A 157 -3.33 0.83 -10.88
N VAL A 158 -3.98 1.38 -9.86
CA VAL A 158 -3.74 2.75 -9.43
C VAL A 158 -3.61 2.82 -7.92
N SER A 159 -2.74 3.71 -7.43
CA SER A 159 -2.75 4.15 -6.04
C SER A 159 -3.69 5.35 -5.94
N VAL A 160 -4.80 5.17 -5.25
CA VAL A 160 -5.81 6.22 -5.09
C VAL A 160 -5.22 7.37 -4.27
N ASN A 161 -5.61 8.61 -4.60
CA ASN A 161 -5.16 9.77 -3.85
C ASN A 161 -5.39 9.61 -2.35
N ASP A 162 -4.43 10.10 -1.56
CA ASP A 162 -4.51 10.04 -0.11
C ASP A 162 -5.79 10.71 0.38
N TYR A 163 -6.53 10.01 1.23
CA TYR A 163 -7.79 10.47 1.84
C TYR A 163 -8.94 10.82 0.85
N GLN A 164 -8.85 10.37 -0.41
CA GLN A 164 -9.86 10.56 -1.44
C GLN A 164 -10.26 9.21 -2.06
N PRO A 165 -10.81 8.25 -1.29
CA PRO A 165 -11.07 6.90 -1.79
C PRO A 165 -12.05 6.86 -2.96
N ASP A 166 -12.96 7.82 -3.05
CA ASP A 166 -13.98 7.90 -4.11
C ASP A 166 -13.42 8.35 -5.47
N ASN A 167 -12.18 8.84 -5.50
CA ASN A 167 -11.53 9.37 -6.70
C ASN A 167 -11.13 8.29 -7.74
N ALA A 168 -11.45 7.02 -7.52
CA ALA A 168 -11.24 5.93 -8.47
C ALA A 168 -12.53 5.13 -8.77
N LEU A 169 -13.70 5.63 -8.39
CA LEU A 169 -14.95 4.91 -8.54
C LEU A 169 -15.35 4.71 -10.00
N GLU A 170 -15.14 5.72 -10.85
CA GLU A 170 -15.42 5.62 -12.27
C GLU A 170 -14.46 4.63 -12.95
N LEU A 171 -13.18 4.72 -12.64
CA LEU A 171 -12.17 3.78 -13.15
C LEU A 171 -12.49 2.33 -12.75
N VAL A 172 -12.87 2.09 -11.49
CA VAL A 172 -13.27 0.75 -11.02
C VAL A 172 -14.45 0.20 -11.82
N ARG A 173 -15.44 1.04 -12.10
CA ARG A 173 -16.64 0.65 -12.88
C ARG A 173 -16.37 0.46 -14.36
N SER A 174 -15.37 1.14 -14.89
CA SER A 174 -15.04 1.11 -16.33
C SER A 174 -14.51 -0.25 -16.81
N GLY A 175 -13.93 -1.05 -15.92
CA GLY A 175 -13.28 -2.30 -16.27
C GLY A 175 -11.82 -2.15 -16.75
N HIS A 176 -11.26 -0.93 -16.78
CA HIS A 176 -9.89 -0.68 -17.26
C HIS A 176 -8.80 -0.87 -16.19
N VAL A 177 -9.16 -1.13 -14.93
CA VAL A 177 -8.21 -1.32 -13.83
C VAL A 177 -8.37 -2.71 -13.21
N ASP A 178 -7.26 -3.36 -12.91
CA ASP A 178 -7.24 -4.69 -12.29
C ASP A 178 -7.09 -4.61 -10.77
N THR A 179 -6.40 -3.58 -10.26
CA THR A 179 -6.17 -3.37 -8.82
C THR A 179 -6.26 -1.91 -8.43
N VAL A 180 -6.71 -1.65 -7.20
CA VAL A 180 -6.57 -0.35 -6.54
C VAL A 180 -5.75 -0.49 -5.27
N GLN A 181 -4.87 0.49 -5.02
CA GLN A 181 -4.14 0.61 -3.76
C GLN A 181 -4.68 1.82 -3.00
N VAL A 182 -5.14 1.62 -1.77
CA VAL A 182 -5.88 2.64 -1.00
C VAL A 182 -5.41 2.71 0.45
N ILE A 183 -5.44 3.90 1.06
CA ILE A 183 -5.31 4.06 2.52
C ILE A 183 -6.59 3.54 3.17
N TYR A 184 -6.43 2.53 4.01
CA TYR A 184 -7.52 2.00 4.83
C TYR A 184 -6.96 1.45 6.14
N ASN A 185 -7.49 1.90 7.28
CA ASN A 185 -7.06 1.47 8.60
C ASN A 185 -8.15 1.77 9.65
N ALA A 186 -7.90 1.40 10.91
CA ALA A 186 -8.84 1.56 12.02
C ALA A 186 -9.31 3.02 12.25
N PHE A 187 -8.53 4.02 11.85
CA PHE A 187 -8.91 5.44 11.93
C PHE A 187 -9.54 5.93 10.62
N HIS A 188 -8.95 5.60 9.47
CA HIS A 188 -9.44 6.01 8.16
C HIS A 188 -10.29 4.91 7.54
N GLN A 189 -11.60 4.98 7.74
CA GLN A 189 -12.58 3.96 7.34
C GLN A 189 -13.41 4.35 6.09
N ALA A 190 -13.19 5.54 5.52
CA ALA A 190 -13.96 6.04 4.38
C ALA A 190 -14.07 5.08 3.18
N PRO A 191 -13.05 4.26 2.84
CA PRO A 191 -13.16 3.31 1.74
C PRO A 191 -14.31 2.29 1.88
N GLU A 192 -14.76 1.99 3.10
CA GLU A 192 -15.87 1.06 3.37
C GLU A 192 -17.20 1.53 2.77
N GLU A 193 -17.37 2.84 2.62
CA GLU A 193 -18.66 3.41 2.21
C GLU A 193 -18.97 3.12 0.73
N ARG A 194 -17.97 3.26 -0.15
CA ARG A 194 -18.21 3.19 -1.60
C ARG A 194 -17.13 2.41 -2.35
N LEU A 195 -15.84 2.64 -2.08
CA LEU A 195 -14.76 2.05 -2.88
C LEU A 195 -14.66 0.54 -2.72
N LEU A 196 -14.62 0.04 -1.48
CA LEU A 196 -14.53 -1.42 -1.22
C LEU A 196 -15.73 -2.17 -1.79
N PRO A 197 -16.99 -1.73 -1.60
CA PRO A 197 -18.14 -2.33 -2.26
C PRO A 197 -18.05 -2.32 -3.79
N ALA A 198 -17.61 -1.21 -4.39
CA ALA A 198 -17.44 -1.12 -5.84
C ALA A 198 -16.36 -2.08 -6.34
N CYS A 199 -15.22 -2.19 -5.65
CA CYS A 199 -14.17 -3.13 -6.01
C CYS A 199 -14.66 -4.59 -5.95
N ALA A 200 -15.37 -4.97 -4.89
CA ALA A 200 -15.98 -6.30 -4.76
C ALA A 200 -16.94 -6.59 -5.91
N GLN A 201 -17.83 -5.64 -6.24
CA GLN A 201 -18.81 -5.79 -7.31
C GLN A 201 -18.17 -5.96 -8.70
N HIS A 202 -17.06 -5.26 -8.95
CA HIS A 202 -16.39 -5.25 -10.25
C HIS A 202 -15.17 -6.18 -10.34
N GLY A 203 -14.90 -6.96 -9.30
CA GLY A 203 -13.78 -7.89 -9.25
C GLY A 203 -12.40 -7.22 -9.27
N VAL A 204 -12.29 -5.98 -8.80
CA VAL A 204 -11.02 -5.24 -8.73
C VAL A 204 -10.29 -5.60 -7.43
N GLY A 205 -9.02 -6.02 -7.53
CA GLY A 205 -8.22 -6.38 -6.36
C GLY A 205 -7.88 -5.16 -5.50
N VAL A 206 -8.04 -5.28 -4.19
CA VAL A 206 -7.76 -4.19 -3.25
C VAL A 206 -6.45 -4.46 -2.51
N ILE A 207 -5.51 -3.54 -2.66
CA ILE A 207 -4.22 -3.51 -1.96
C ILE A 207 -4.32 -2.40 -0.91
N VAL A 208 -4.25 -2.76 0.37
CA VAL A 208 -4.32 -1.77 1.44
C VAL A 208 -2.94 -1.30 1.84
N ARG A 209 -2.71 0.02 1.78
CA ARG A 209 -1.54 0.71 2.33
C ARG A 209 -1.89 1.52 3.58
N VAL A 210 -0.87 1.92 4.33
CA VAL A 210 -1.01 2.73 5.56
C VAL A 210 -1.90 2.06 6.62
N ALA A 211 -1.98 0.73 6.62
CA ALA A 211 -2.82 -0.02 7.54
C ALA A 211 -2.48 0.21 9.03
N LEU A 212 -1.24 0.63 9.32
CA LEU A 212 -0.76 0.98 10.65
C LEU A 212 -0.62 2.51 10.88
N ASP A 213 -1.27 3.35 10.07
CA ASP A 213 -1.26 4.82 10.18
C ASP A 213 0.19 5.36 10.32
N GLU A 214 1.09 4.94 9.41
CA GLU A 214 2.52 5.27 9.42
C GLU A 214 3.22 4.97 10.77
N GLY A 215 2.68 4.02 11.52
CA GLY A 215 3.12 3.62 12.84
C GLY A 215 2.28 4.18 13.99
N GLY A 216 1.28 5.02 13.74
CA GLY A 216 0.33 5.51 14.74
C GLY A 216 -0.40 4.36 15.45
N LEU A 217 -0.90 3.41 14.67
CA LEU A 217 -1.59 2.20 15.16
C LEU A 217 -0.63 1.10 15.65
N ALA A 218 0.67 1.35 15.72
CA ALA A 218 1.61 0.43 16.38
C ALA A 218 1.67 0.60 17.91
N GLY A 219 0.92 1.54 18.47
CA GLY A 219 0.81 1.76 19.92
C GLY A 219 2.05 2.39 20.59
N ARG A 220 2.98 2.97 19.80
CA ARG A 220 4.28 3.45 20.30
C ARG A 220 4.51 4.94 20.13
N ILE A 221 3.62 5.65 19.44
CA ILE A 221 3.75 7.10 19.25
C ILE A 221 3.33 7.79 20.54
N THR A 222 4.21 8.66 21.04
CA THR A 222 3.99 9.54 22.18
C THR A 222 4.26 10.99 21.78
N PRO A 223 3.83 12.00 22.54
CA PRO A 223 4.17 13.39 22.27
C PRO A 223 5.69 13.65 22.16
N ASP A 224 6.49 12.85 22.88
CA ASP A 224 7.95 12.96 22.91
C ASP A 224 8.66 12.16 21.81
N THR A 225 7.93 11.41 21.01
CA THR A 225 8.52 10.62 19.90
C THR A 225 9.31 11.55 18.98
N ARG A 226 10.55 11.16 18.67
CA ARG A 226 11.44 11.85 17.73
C ARG A 226 11.71 10.94 16.54
N PHE A 227 11.80 11.54 15.37
CA PHE A 227 12.19 10.86 14.13
C PHE A 227 13.51 11.43 13.64
N PRO A 228 14.33 10.62 12.92
CA PRO A 228 15.57 11.13 12.30
C PRO A 228 15.30 12.28 11.32
N ASP A 229 16.27 13.18 11.16
CA ASP A 229 16.17 14.27 10.19
C ASP A 229 15.94 13.73 8.78
N GLY A 230 15.02 14.35 8.05
CA GLY A 230 14.61 13.93 6.71
C GLY A 230 13.60 12.77 6.67
N ASP A 231 13.20 12.21 7.81
CA ASP A 231 12.19 11.16 7.86
C ASP A 231 10.79 11.75 7.57
N PHE A 232 10.03 11.10 6.69
CA PHE A 232 8.67 11.48 6.30
C PHE A 232 7.73 11.69 7.50
N ARG A 233 7.90 10.90 8.55
CA ARG A 233 7.06 10.94 9.74
C ARG A 233 7.18 12.25 10.54
N ILE A 234 8.25 13.03 10.37
CA ILE A 234 8.33 14.39 10.93
C ILE A 234 7.17 15.24 10.43
N ARG A 235 6.88 15.16 9.12
CA ARG A 235 5.78 15.87 8.50
C ARG A 235 4.44 15.21 8.82
N TYR A 236 4.34 13.88 8.71
CA TYR A 236 3.11 13.12 8.93
C TYR A 236 2.57 13.30 10.36
N PHE A 237 3.45 13.28 11.35
CA PHE A 237 3.13 13.51 12.78
C PHE A 237 3.45 14.95 13.24
N GLY A 238 3.45 15.92 12.31
CA GLY A 238 3.68 17.33 12.61
C GLY A 238 2.57 17.97 13.45
N GLY A 239 2.84 19.16 13.98
CA GLY A 239 1.89 19.89 14.82
C GLY A 239 1.49 19.09 16.07
N ASP A 240 0.20 19.00 16.32
CA ASP A 240 -0.41 18.29 17.46
C ASP A 240 -0.73 16.81 17.18
N ARG A 241 -0.44 16.31 15.96
CA ARG A 241 -0.80 14.95 15.51
C ARG A 241 -0.33 13.85 16.47
N LYS A 242 0.89 13.95 17.03
CA LYS A 242 1.39 12.94 18.00
C LYS A 242 0.54 12.87 19.27
N VAL A 243 0.08 14.01 19.76
CA VAL A 243 -0.82 14.09 20.93
C VAL A 243 -2.17 13.46 20.58
N GLN A 244 -2.75 13.84 19.45
CA GLN A 244 -4.04 13.31 18.98
C GLN A 244 -3.96 11.80 18.76
N VAL A 245 -2.94 11.29 18.06
CA VAL A 245 -2.76 9.84 17.85
C VAL A 245 -2.68 9.12 19.19
N LYS A 246 -1.90 9.64 20.16
CA LYS A 246 -1.82 9.03 21.49
C LYS A 246 -3.18 8.95 22.17
N GLN A 247 -3.98 10.02 22.13
CA GLN A 247 -5.33 10.06 22.73
C GLN A 247 -6.26 9.04 22.06
N HIS A 248 -6.28 8.98 20.72
CA HIS A 248 -7.12 8.02 19.98
C HIS A 248 -6.68 6.57 20.21
N VAL A 249 -5.38 6.31 20.28
CA VAL A 249 -4.83 4.98 20.60
C VAL A 249 -5.22 4.56 21.99
N ASP A 250 -5.09 5.44 22.99
CA ASP A 250 -5.46 5.11 24.38
C ASP A 250 -6.96 4.81 24.52
N ALA A 251 -7.82 5.60 23.86
CA ALA A 251 -9.25 5.36 23.87
C ALA A 251 -9.59 4.01 23.19
N LEU A 252 -9.02 3.75 22.03
CA LEU A 252 -9.26 2.51 21.29
C LEU A 252 -8.79 1.27 22.06
N THR A 253 -7.58 1.32 22.65
CA THR A 253 -7.04 0.20 23.42
C THR A 253 -7.83 -0.05 24.71
N ALA A 254 -8.29 1.01 25.36
CA ALA A 254 -9.15 0.91 26.56
C ALA A 254 -10.49 0.23 26.21
N ASP A 255 -11.17 0.64 25.14
CA ASP A 255 -12.44 0.06 24.72
C ASP A 255 -12.29 -1.42 24.26
N LEU A 256 -11.15 -1.76 23.67
CA LEU A 256 -10.81 -3.12 23.26
C LEU A 256 -10.34 -4.01 24.42
N GLY A 257 -9.99 -3.43 25.57
CA GLY A 257 -9.40 -4.15 26.71
C GLY A 257 -8.06 -4.80 26.38
N ILE A 258 -7.18 -4.10 25.62
CA ILE A 258 -5.88 -4.62 25.17
C ILE A 258 -4.75 -3.70 25.58
N GLU A 259 -3.52 -4.23 25.62
CA GLU A 259 -2.31 -3.44 25.77
C GLU A 259 -1.91 -2.75 24.44
N PRO A 260 -1.27 -1.57 24.48
CA PRO A 260 -0.89 -0.83 23.27
C PRO A 260 -0.02 -1.60 22.28
N ASP A 261 0.79 -2.56 22.73
CA ASP A 261 1.67 -3.36 21.85
C ASP A 261 0.90 -4.44 21.07
N GLN A 262 -0.34 -4.74 21.43
CA GLN A 262 -1.26 -5.62 20.71
C GLN A 262 -2.03 -4.89 19.59
N LEU A 263 -2.03 -3.55 19.59
CA LEU A 263 -2.85 -2.76 18.68
C LEU A 263 -2.50 -2.98 17.21
N ALA A 264 -1.21 -3.19 16.88
CA ALA A 264 -0.81 -3.45 15.49
C ALA A 264 -1.46 -4.71 14.91
N GLU A 265 -1.57 -5.78 15.70
CA GLU A 265 -2.28 -7.00 15.29
C GLU A 265 -3.77 -6.71 15.08
N VAL A 266 -4.41 -6.04 16.03
CA VAL A 266 -5.83 -5.68 15.91
C VAL A 266 -6.08 -4.81 14.69
N ALA A 267 -5.23 -3.82 14.41
CA ALA A 267 -5.36 -2.95 13.26
C ALA A 267 -5.24 -3.71 11.92
N LEU A 268 -4.30 -4.64 11.81
CA LEU A 268 -4.17 -5.48 10.61
C LEU A 268 -5.36 -6.43 10.46
N ARG A 269 -5.81 -7.08 11.54
CA ARG A 269 -6.99 -7.95 11.52
C ARG A 269 -8.28 -7.20 11.18
N TYR A 270 -8.41 -5.94 11.63
CA TYR A 270 -9.54 -5.10 11.24
C TYR A 270 -9.61 -4.92 9.73
N VAL A 271 -8.51 -4.53 9.10
CA VAL A 271 -8.44 -4.37 7.65
C VAL A 271 -8.73 -5.69 6.93
N LEU A 272 -8.17 -6.80 7.41
CA LEU A 272 -8.39 -8.13 6.85
C LEU A 272 -9.80 -8.70 7.10
N SER A 273 -10.60 -8.06 7.96
CA SER A 273 -12.01 -8.43 8.16
C SER A 273 -12.91 -8.00 6.99
N GLN A 274 -12.40 -7.17 6.08
CA GLN A 274 -13.11 -6.78 4.87
C GLN A 274 -12.81 -7.77 3.74
N ASP A 275 -13.85 -8.45 3.26
CA ASP A 275 -13.72 -9.47 2.21
C ASP A 275 -13.21 -8.90 0.88
N ALA A 276 -13.48 -7.61 0.61
CA ALA A 276 -12.97 -6.91 -0.57
C ALA A 276 -11.45 -6.73 -0.57
N VAL A 277 -10.79 -6.79 0.60
CA VAL A 277 -9.34 -6.61 0.72
C VAL A 277 -8.61 -7.87 0.29
N SER A 278 -7.78 -7.76 -0.73
CA SER A 278 -6.95 -8.87 -1.23
C SER A 278 -5.66 -9.02 -0.42
N THR A 279 -4.97 -7.92 -0.13
CA THR A 279 -3.70 -7.93 0.60
C THR A 279 -3.46 -6.60 1.32
N VAL A 280 -2.72 -6.68 2.44
CA VAL A 280 -2.27 -5.51 3.23
C VAL A 280 -0.76 -5.40 3.13
N ILE A 281 -0.25 -4.36 2.47
CA ILE A 281 1.19 -4.14 2.31
C ILE A 281 1.78 -3.41 3.52
N ALA A 282 1.91 -4.13 4.63
CA ALA A 282 2.50 -3.58 5.84
C ALA A 282 4.00 -3.33 5.69
N GLY A 283 4.50 -2.23 6.27
CA GLY A 283 5.94 -1.95 6.33
C GLY A 283 6.68 -2.91 7.26
N MET A 284 7.67 -3.65 6.74
CA MET A 284 8.35 -4.74 7.46
C MET A 284 9.87 -4.72 7.24
N ARG A 285 10.56 -3.63 7.56
CA ARG A 285 12.01 -3.49 7.31
C ARG A 285 12.94 -4.26 8.27
N THR A 286 12.40 -4.94 9.29
CA THR A 286 13.15 -5.78 10.23
C THR A 286 12.53 -7.16 10.34
N VAL A 287 13.34 -8.19 10.61
CA VAL A 287 12.87 -9.57 10.82
C VAL A 287 11.78 -9.65 11.89
N ARG A 288 11.94 -8.93 13.01
CA ARG A 288 10.93 -8.87 14.07
C ARG A 288 9.57 -8.36 13.57
N ASN A 289 9.56 -7.30 12.74
CA ASN A 289 8.30 -6.77 12.21
C ASN A 289 7.67 -7.72 11.19
N VAL A 290 8.50 -8.38 10.39
CA VAL A 290 8.06 -9.46 9.47
C VAL A 290 7.33 -10.54 10.24
N GLU A 291 7.96 -11.11 11.27
CA GLU A 291 7.37 -12.21 12.04
C GLU A 291 6.06 -11.82 12.73
N ARG A 292 5.99 -10.60 13.28
CA ARG A 292 4.76 -10.11 13.92
C ARG A 292 3.64 -9.89 12.91
N ASN A 293 3.92 -9.24 11.78
CA ASN A 293 2.90 -8.95 10.79
C ASN A 293 2.47 -10.21 10.03
N ALA A 294 3.41 -11.08 9.63
CA ALA A 294 3.09 -12.32 8.94
C ALA A 294 2.27 -13.29 9.78
N ALA A 295 2.42 -13.27 11.12
CA ALA A 295 1.61 -14.09 12.03
C ALA A 295 0.11 -13.73 11.99
N VAL A 296 -0.25 -12.52 11.53
CA VAL A 296 -1.65 -12.10 11.35
C VAL A 296 -2.28 -12.73 10.12
N GLY A 297 -1.48 -13.17 9.16
CA GLY A 297 -1.92 -13.77 7.90
C GLY A 297 -2.39 -15.24 8.06
N ASP A 298 -3.32 -15.48 8.97
CA ASP A 298 -3.84 -16.81 9.32
C ASP A 298 -5.29 -17.06 8.86
N GLY A 299 -5.85 -16.15 8.04
CA GLY A 299 -7.22 -16.22 7.54
C GLY A 299 -8.27 -15.74 8.55
N ARG A 300 -7.87 -15.15 9.67
CA ARG A 300 -8.79 -14.69 10.70
C ARG A 300 -8.84 -13.17 10.77
N GLY A 301 -10.02 -12.60 10.59
CA GLY A 301 -10.31 -11.21 10.91
C GLY A 301 -10.55 -10.99 12.41
N LEU A 302 -11.08 -9.82 12.74
CA LEU A 302 -11.63 -9.55 14.08
C LEU A 302 -13.03 -10.14 14.22
N SER A 303 -13.42 -10.47 15.47
CA SER A 303 -14.82 -10.76 15.77
C SER A 303 -15.72 -9.56 15.48
N ALA A 304 -16.99 -9.80 15.15
CA ALA A 304 -17.97 -8.75 14.89
C ALA A 304 -18.07 -7.73 16.04
N GLU A 305 -17.94 -8.18 17.28
CA GLU A 305 -17.91 -7.32 18.46
C GLU A 305 -16.73 -6.35 18.44
N ARG A 306 -15.51 -6.86 18.19
CA ARG A 306 -14.31 -6.02 18.09
C ARG A 306 -14.33 -5.09 16.88
N GLN A 307 -14.86 -5.54 15.74
CA GLN A 307 -15.07 -4.68 14.58
C GLN A 307 -16.00 -3.51 14.92
N ALA A 308 -17.11 -3.77 15.63
CA ALA A 308 -18.04 -2.73 16.07
C ALA A 308 -17.41 -1.74 17.06
N ILE A 309 -16.46 -2.19 17.89
CA ILE A 309 -15.68 -1.27 18.74
C ILE A 309 -14.78 -0.38 17.86
N VAL A 310 -13.96 -0.96 16.98
CA VAL A 310 -13.06 -0.20 16.09
C VAL A 310 -13.83 0.80 15.24
N ALA A 311 -15.00 0.43 14.72
CA ALA A 311 -15.84 1.31 13.91
C ALA A 311 -16.22 2.63 14.61
N LYS A 312 -16.33 2.64 15.94
CA LYS A 312 -16.63 3.85 16.73
C LYS A 312 -15.45 4.79 16.85
N HIS A 313 -14.24 4.31 16.56
CA HIS A 313 -13.00 5.09 16.65
C HIS A 313 -12.57 5.67 15.29
N ARG A 314 -13.49 5.75 14.33
CA ARG A 314 -13.26 6.47 13.08
C ARG A 314 -12.76 7.89 13.39
N TRP A 315 -11.59 8.21 12.84
CA TRP A 315 -10.96 9.50 13.00
C TRP A 315 -10.15 9.82 11.74
N GLU A 316 -10.75 10.61 10.86
CA GLU A 316 -10.15 10.97 9.59
C GLU A 316 -9.46 12.31 9.71
N ARG A 317 -8.15 12.32 9.52
CA ARG A 317 -7.37 13.53 9.41
C ARG A 317 -6.49 13.47 8.17
N ASN A 318 -6.82 14.34 7.23
CA ASN A 318 -5.99 14.55 6.05
C ASN A 318 -4.79 15.42 6.43
N PHE A 319 -3.58 14.86 6.44
CA PHE A 319 -2.39 15.61 6.83
C PHE A 319 -1.91 16.64 5.78
N TYR A 320 -2.48 16.64 4.57
CA TYR A 320 -2.28 17.67 3.56
C TYR A 320 -3.11 18.93 3.83
N GLN A 321 -4.15 18.81 4.63
CA GLN A 321 -5.01 19.90 5.07
C GLN A 321 -4.63 20.30 6.50
N SER A 322 -3.62 21.10 6.66
CA SER A 322 -3.16 21.62 7.96
C SER A 322 -3.85 22.91 8.31
#